data_d8e2e91d0dd6f658194c10308cbd48cf
#
_entry.id   d8e2e91d0dd6f658194c10308cbd48cf
#
_cell.length_a   1.000
_cell.length_b   1.000
_cell.length_c   1.000
_cell.angle_alpha   90.00
_cell.angle_beta   90.00
_cell.angle_gamma   90.00
#
_symmetry.space_group_name_H-M   'P 1'
#
loop_
_entity.id
_entity.type
_entity.pdbx_description
1 polymer ?
#
loop_
_entity_poly.entity_id
_entity_poly.type
_entity_poly.pdbx_seq_one_letter_code
_entity_poly.pdbx_strand_id
1 'polypeptide(L)'
;IQIPARTNIGEGFYIGHFGRLIIHPDAKLGKNINIGTGVTIGIENRGKRKGTPVIADDCWIGTNAVIVGNVKIGSDVLIAPLTYVNFDVPDHSIVIGNPGRIIPKENATADYICNRV
;
A
#
# COMPACT_ATOMS: atom_id res chain seq x y z
N ILE A 1 6.15 13.74 -6.71
CA ILE A 1 5.16 12.65 -6.89
C ILE A 1 5.35 12.05 -8.25
N GLN A 2 5.51 10.75 -8.30
CA GLN A 2 5.63 10.01 -9.54
C GLN A 2 4.54 8.95 -9.61
N ILE A 3 3.47 9.28 -10.31
CA ILE A 3 2.36 8.37 -10.58
C ILE A 3 2.10 8.46 -12.09
N PRO A 4 2.64 7.52 -12.88
CA PRO A 4 2.41 7.56 -14.33
C PRO A 4 0.92 7.47 -14.68
N ALA A 5 0.53 8.12 -15.77
CA ALA A 5 -0.88 8.17 -16.16
C ALA A 5 -1.51 6.79 -16.41
N ARG A 6 -0.71 5.80 -16.78
CA ARG A 6 -1.21 4.43 -17.01
C ARG A 6 -1.41 3.60 -15.73
N THR A 7 -1.04 4.12 -14.57
CA THR A 7 -1.18 3.39 -13.31
C THR A 7 -2.65 3.15 -13.01
N ASN A 8 -2.99 1.92 -12.66
CA ASN A 8 -4.37 1.52 -12.38
C ASN A 8 -4.71 1.77 -10.91
N ILE A 9 -5.51 2.80 -10.66
CA ILE A 9 -5.91 3.21 -9.31
C ILE A 9 -7.44 3.35 -9.27
N GLY A 10 -8.07 2.69 -8.30
CA GLY A 10 -9.52 2.76 -8.10
C GLY A 10 -9.99 4.10 -7.54
N GLU A 11 -11.30 4.21 -7.36
CA GLU A 11 -11.92 5.42 -6.80
C GLU A 11 -11.49 5.66 -5.35
N GLY A 12 -11.57 6.92 -4.92
CA GLY A 12 -11.30 7.28 -3.53
C GLY A 12 -9.84 7.32 -3.15
N PHE A 13 -8.95 7.42 -4.12
CA PHE A 13 -7.53 7.56 -3.86
C PHE A 13 -7.26 8.88 -3.14
N TYR A 14 -6.58 8.81 -2.00
CA TYR A 14 -6.32 9.98 -1.17
C TYR A 14 -4.85 10.08 -0.80
N ILE A 15 -4.25 11.22 -1.09
CA ILE A 15 -2.88 11.55 -0.68
C ILE A 15 -2.97 12.55 0.47
N GLY A 16 -2.63 12.11 1.67
CA GLY A 16 -2.80 12.92 2.88
C GLY A 16 -1.93 14.16 2.94
N HIS A 17 -0.73 14.10 2.37
CA HIS A 17 0.22 15.22 2.36
C HIS A 17 0.95 15.27 1.04
N PHE A 18 1.33 16.47 0.62
CA PHE A 18 2.22 16.57 -0.54
C PHE A 18 3.63 16.15 -0.14
N GLY A 19 4.45 15.77 -1.11
CA GLY A 19 5.81 15.34 -0.88
C GLY A 19 6.19 14.22 -1.84
N ARG A 20 7.26 13.52 -1.53
CA ARG A 20 7.71 12.42 -2.39
C ARG A 20 6.76 11.24 -2.26
N LEU A 21 6.36 10.72 -3.39
CA LEU A 21 5.51 9.54 -3.52
C LEU A 21 5.84 8.91 -4.86
N ILE A 22 6.12 7.62 -4.87
CA ILE A 22 6.47 6.88 -6.09
C ILE A 22 5.57 5.67 -6.19
N ILE A 23 4.81 5.57 -7.27
CA ILE A 23 4.00 4.39 -7.58
C ILE A 23 4.42 3.87 -8.95
N HIS A 24 4.85 2.62 -9.01
CA HIS A 24 5.23 1.99 -10.27
C HIS A 24 4.01 1.90 -11.19
N PRO A 25 4.17 2.15 -12.50
CA PRO A 25 3.03 2.17 -13.43
C PRO A 25 2.30 0.82 -13.54
N ASP A 26 2.96 -0.29 -13.26
CA ASP A 26 2.35 -1.61 -13.34
C ASP A 26 1.70 -2.08 -12.02
N ALA A 27 1.84 -1.31 -10.96
CA ALA A 27 1.13 -1.60 -9.71
C ALA A 27 -0.37 -1.39 -9.89
N LYS A 28 -1.17 -2.13 -9.13
CA LYS A 28 -2.63 -2.02 -9.18
C LYS A 28 -3.15 -1.69 -7.79
N LEU A 29 -3.89 -0.61 -7.69
CA LEU A 29 -4.48 -0.14 -6.43
C LEU A 29 -6.00 -0.17 -6.55
N GLY A 30 -6.66 -0.72 -5.53
CA GLY A 30 -8.11 -0.77 -5.45
C GLY A 30 -8.73 0.56 -5.03
N LYS A 31 -9.91 0.50 -4.46
CA LYS A 31 -10.67 1.68 -4.00
C LYS A 31 -10.22 2.13 -2.62
N ASN A 32 -10.36 3.42 -2.35
CA ASN A 32 -10.15 4.00 -1.02
C ASN A 32 -8.76 3.71 -0.46
N ILE A 33 -7.74 3.91 -1.29
CA ILE A 33 -6.36 3.79 -0.87
C ILE A 33 -5.88 5.15 -0.36
N ASN A 34 -5.49 5.22 0.89
CA ASN A 34 -4.94 6.41 1.51
C ASN A 34 -3.43 6.26 1.66
N ILE A 35 -2.67 7.24 1.21
CA ILE A 35 -1.21 7.16 1.16
C ILE A 35 -0.59 8.38 1.84
N GLY A 36 0.39 8.12 2.70
CA GLY A 36 1.21 9.16 3.31
C GLY A 36 2.38 9.57 2.43
N THR A 37 3.08 10.62 2.84
CA THR A 37 4.26 11.10 2.12
C THR A 37 5.41 10.09 2.19
N GLY A 38 6.25 10.08 1.18
CA GLY A 38 7.44 9.25 1.13
C GLY A 38 7.20 7.77 0.83
N VAL A 39 5.96 7.37 0.55
CA VAL A 39 5.63 5.98 0.24
C VAL A 39 6.20 5.61 -1.12
N THR A 40 6.72 4.38 -1.21
CA THR A 40 7.17 3.77 -2.46
C THR A 40 6.42 2.48 -2.69
N ILE A 41 5.73 2.40 -3.84
CA ILE A 41 5.11 1.16 -4.31
C ILE A 41 5.86 0.80 -5.59
N GLY A 42 6.70 -0.22 -5.52
CA GLY A 42 7.71 -0.44 -6.52
C GLY A 42 7.84 -1.88 -7.01
N ILE A 43 8.79 -2.04 -7.92
CA ILE A 43 9.07 -3.32 -8.56
C ILE A 43 10.20 -4.05 -7.84
N GLU A 44 10.08 -5.37 -7.75
CA GLU A 44 11.18 -6.26 -7.43
C GLU A 44 11.66 -6.89 -8.73
N ASN A 45 12.96 -6.78 -9.01
CA ASN A 45 13.51 -7.18 -10.30
C ASN A 45 13.96 -8.64 -10.35
N ARG A 46 14.07 -9.30 -9.21
CA ARG A 46 14.64 -10.66 -9.12
C ARG A 46 13.84 -11.53 -8.17
N GLY A 47 14.01 -12.84 -8.35
CA GLY A 47 13.53 -13.84 -7.40
C GLY A 47 12.07 -14.16 -7.53
N LYS A 48 11.55 -14.80 -6.50
CA LYS A 48 10.16 -15.30 -6.47
C LYS A 48 9.12 -14.19 -6.48
N ARG A 49 9.50 -13.01 -6.01
CA ARG A 49 8.60 -11.86 -5.92
C ARG A 49 8.81 -10.87 -7.05
N LYS A 50 9.43 -11.30 -8.15
CA LYS A 50 9.62 -10.43 -9.31
C LYS A 50 8.28 -9.89 -9.79
N GLY A 51 8.17 -8.58 -9.91
CA GLY A 51 6.95 -7.92 -10.34
C GLY A 51 6.56 -6.76 -9.44
N THR A 52 5.29 -6.39 -9.48
CA THR A 52 4.74 -5.20 -8.83
C THR A 52 3.55 -5.55 -7.96
N PRO A 53 3.26 -4.74 -6.92
CA PRO A 53 2.18 -5.04 -5.99
C PRO A 53 0.78 -4.90 -6.59
N VAL A 54 -0.13 -5.70 -6.05
CA VAL A 54 -1.57 -5.53 -6.21
C VAL A 54 -2.13 -5.25 -4.82
N ILE A 55 -2.74 -4.09 -4.65
CA ILE A 55 -3.29 -3.64 -3.37
C ILE A 55 -4.82 -3.60 -3.51
N ALA A 56 -5.51 -4.31 -2.64
CA ALA A 56 -6.96 -4.37 -2.67
C ALA A 56 -7.60 -3.09 -2.10
N ASP A 57 -8.86 -3.12 -1.69
CA ASP A 57 -9.59 -1.94 -1.28
C ASP A 57 -9.33 -1.57 0.19
N ASP A 58 -9.56 -0.32 0.55
CA ASP A 58 -9.56 0.16 1.93
C ASP A 58 -8.23 -0.09 2.64
N CYS A 59 -7.14 0.37 2.04
CA CYS A 59 -5.81 0.27 2.64
C CYS A 59 -5.28 1.65 3.03
N TRP A 60 -4.70 1.73 4.19
CA TRP A 60 -4.02 2.94 4.67
C TRP A 60 -2.52 2.66 4.75
N ILE A 61 -1.74 3.45 4.00
CA ILE A 61 -0.30 3.23 3.86
C ILE A 61 0.43 4.42 4.45
N GLY A 62 1.11 4.18 5.55
CA GLY A 62 1.74 5.22 6.35
C GLY A 62 3.01 5.77 5.73
N THR A 63 3.42 6.91 6.26
CA THR A 63 4.58 7.69 5.81
C THR A 63 5.83 6.82 5.68
N ASN A 64 6.53 6.97 4.56
CA ASN A 64 7.79 6.28 4.26
C ASN A 64 7.70 4.75 4.23
N ALA A 65 6.51 4.17 4.13
CA ALA A 65 6.39 2.73 3.93
C ALA A 65 6.83 2.35 2.52
N VAL A 66 7.32 1.13 2.38
CA VAL A 66 7.78 0.59 1.10
C VAL A 66 7.07 -0.74 0.86
N ILE A 67 6.38 -0.85 -0.28
CA ILE A 67 5.72 -2.09 -0.70
C ILE A 67 6.30 -2.43 -2.07
N VAL A 68 6.97 -3.57 -2.17
CA VAL A 68 7.67 -3.95 -3.41
C VAL A 68 7.42 -5.40 -3.76
N GLY A 69 7.47 -5.68 -5.04
CA GLY A 69 7.40 -7.04 -5.56
C GLY A 69 5.99 -7.47 -5.93
N ASN A 70 5.91 -8.63 -6.56
CA ASN A 70 4.64 -9.24 -6.92
C ASN A 70 3.97 -9.81 -5.66
N VAL A 71 3.40 -8.92 -4.88
CA VAL A 71 2.74 -9.25 -3.63
C VAL A 71 1.28 -8.81 -3.69
N LYS A 72 0.43 -9.50 -2.94
CA LYS A 72 -0.99 -9.17 -2.83
C LYS A 72 -1.26 -8.65 -1.44
N ILE A 73 -1.69 -7.40 -1.38
CA ILE A 73 -2.13 -6.78 -0.13
C ILE A 73 -3.65 -6.84 -0.10
N GLY A 74 -4.20 -7.47 0.91
CA GLY A 74 -5.64 -7.64 1.05
C GLY A 74 -6.37 -6.35 1.35
N SER A 75 -7.67 -6.45 1.59
CA SER A 75 -8.53 -5.31 1.94
C SER A 75 -8.51 -5.07 3.44
N ASP A 76 -8.79 -3.82 3.84
CA ASP A 76 -8.78 -3.40 5.25
C ASP A 76 -7.41 -3.67 5.89
N VAL A 77 -6.37 -3.18 5.24
CA VAL A 77 -4.99 -3.34 5.70
C VAL A 77 -4.39 -1.98 6.03
N LEU A 78 -3.81 -1.89 7.22
CA LEU A 78 -3.08 -0.72 7.65
C LEU A 78 -1.59 -1.04 7.63
N ILE A 79 -0.84 -0.33 6.80
CA ILE A 79 0.61 -0.42 6.77
C ILE A 79 1.16 0.73 7.59
N ALA A 80 1.79 0.42 8.72
CA ALA A 80 2.31 1.45 9.62
C ALA A 80 3.45 2.24 8.95
N PRO A 81 3.72 3.47 9.41
CA PRO A 81 4.86 4.23 8.90
C PRO A 81 6.17 3.45 9.00
N LEU A 82 7.07 3.67 8.04
CA LEU A 82 8.41 3.06 8.01
C LEU A 82 8.42 1.54 7.87
N THR A 83 7.34 0.96 7.40
CA THR A 83 7.21 -0.49 7.24
C THR A 83 7.72 -0.93 5.88
N TYR A 84 8.39 -2.09 5.84
CA TYR A 84 8.86 -2.71 4.60
C TYR A 84 8.06 -3.98 4.33
N VAL A 85 7.37 -4.01 3.18
CA VAL A 85 6.49 -5.12 2.80
C VAL A 85 6.95 -5.70 1.48
N ASN A 86 7.40 -6.95 1.49
CA ASN A 86 7.75 -7.70 0.28
C ASN A 86 7.13 -9.11 0.33
N PHE A 87 5.94 -9.23 0.89
CA PHE A 87 5.22 -10.49 1.09
C PHE A 87 3.71 -10.23 0.99
N ASP A 88 2.94 -11.30 0.84
CA ASP A 88 1.49 -11.19 0.79
C ASP A 88 0.93 -10.87 2.18
N VAL A 89 -0.11 -10.03 2.21
CA VAL A 89 -0.77 -9.62 3.45
C VAL A 89 -2.27 -9.97 3.33
N PRO A 90 -2.80 -10.76 4.25
CA PRO A 90 -4.23 -11.10 4.22
C PRO A 90 -5.10 -9.90 4.56
N ASP A 91 -6.40 -10.02 4.27
CA ASP A 91 -7.38 -9.01 4.66
C ASP A 91 -7.34 -8.78 6.18
N HIS A 92 -7.79 -7.61 6.60
CA HIS A 92 -7.95 -7.29 8.02
C HIS A 92 -6.66 -7.47 8.81
N SER A 93 -5.65 -6.70 8.42
CA SER A 93 -4.32 -6.83 9.02
C SER A 93 -3.67 -5.48 9.23
N ILE A 94 -2.80 -5.43 10.24
CA ILE A 94 -1.84 -4.34 10.42
C ILE A 94 -0.47 -4.92 10.11
N VAL A 95 0.37 -4.18 9.40
CA VAL A 95 1.76 -4.57 9.14
C VAL A 95 2.67 -3.50 9.73
N ILE A 96 3.63 -3.92 10.54
CA ILE A 96 4.54 -3.01 11.25
C ILE A 96 5.99 -3.48 11.12
N GLY A 97 6.85 -2.56 10.79
CA GLY A 97 8.30 -2.72 10.94
C GLY A 97 9.09 -3.05 9.69
N ASN A 98 10.37 -3.24 9.87
CA ASN A 98 11.30 -3.64 8.83
C ASN A 98 12.26 -4.70 9.40
N PRO A 99 12.08 -6.01 9.04
CA PRO A 99 11.03 -6.51 8.14
C PRO A 99 9.64 -6.38 8.74
N GLY A 100 8.64 -6.23 7.88
CA GLY A 100 7.27 -6.08 8.32
C GLY A 100 6.73 -7.33 9.01
N ARG A 101 5.91 -7.13 10.04
CA ARG A 101 5.21 -8.20 10.75
C ARG A 101 3.71 -7.99 10.64
N ILE A 102 3.00 -9.07 10.36
CA ILE A 102 1.54 -9.05 10.18
C ILE A 102 0.87 -9.30 11.53
N ILE A 103 -0.07 -8.42 11.86
CA ILE A 103 -0.91 -8.54 13.04
C ILE A 103 -2.36 -8.55 12.58
N PRO A 104 -3.11 -9.64 12.74
CA PRO A 104 -4.52 -9.67 12.36
C PRO A 104 -5.32 -8.64 13.17
N LYS A 105 -6.19 -7.90 12.49
CA LYS A 105 -6.99 -6.88 13.15
C LYS A 105 -8.23 -6.59 12.30
N GLU A 106 -9.42 -6.99 12.77
CA GLU A 106 -10.68 -6.59 12.16
C GLU A 106 -10.83 -5.07 12.22
N ASN A 107 -11.34 -4.50 11.15
CA ASN A 107 -11.49 -3.05 11.03
C ASN A 107 -10.17 -2.30 11.24
N ALA A 108 -9.10 -2.84 10.67
CA ALA A 108 -7.75 -2.29 10.84
C ALA A 108 -7.66 -0.83 10.43
N THR A 109 -8.45 -0.39 9.46
CA THR A 109 -8.42 0.98 8.91
C THR A 109 -9.55 1.86 9.43
N ALA A 110 -10.36 1.41 10.42
CA ALA A 110 -11.60 2.07 10.82
C ALA A 110 -11.44 3.55 11.18
N ASP A 111 -10.39 3.92 11.89
CA ASP A 111 -10.19 5.30 12.32
C ASP A 111 -9.19 6.06 11.43
N TYR A 112 -8.73 5.44 10.35
CA TYR A 112 -7.69 5.98 9.49
C TYR A 112 -8.21 6.42 8.14
N ILE A 113 -9.11 5.65 7.54
CA ILE A 113 -9.72 6.03 6.26
C ILE A 113 -11.05 6.72 6.55
N CYS A 114 -11.10 8.02 6.30
CA CYS A 114 -12.26 8.86 6.62
C CYS A 114 -13.10 9.22 5.41
N ASN A 115 -12.56 9.11 4.21
CA ASN A 115 -13.18 9.60 2.98
C ASN A 115 -13.41 8.45 1.98
N ARG A 116 -14.24 7.49 2.37
CA ARG A 116 -14.59 6.38 1.49
C ARG A 116 -15.61 6.80 0.42
N VAL A 117 -15.48 6.15 -0.71
CA VAL A 117 -16.47 6.25 -1.80
C VAL A 117 -17.12 4.90 -2.04
#